data_71a78ac421ba58be4aa3f5b7d36196ef
#
_entry.id   71a78ac421ba58be4aa3f5b7d36196ef
#
_cell.length_a   1.000
_cell.length_b   1.000
_cell.length_c   1.000
_cell.angle_alpha   90.00
_cell.angle_beta   90.00
_cell.angle_gamma   90.00
#
_symmetry.space_group_name_H-M   'P 1'
#
loop_
_entity.id
_entity.type
_entity.pdbx_description
1 polymer ?
#
loop_
_entity_poly.entity_id
_entity_poly.type
_entity_poly.pdbx_seq_one_letter_code
_entity_poly.pdbx_strand_id
1 'polypeptide(L)'
;MPITLRNVPRRGAARLVAHLTELLRERNVPTGMPVEMHLEALSYSEPHPVFSVPLDALAGGKLLDGATHASWRYLLVQDESAIADVELSAGRRGAKGAGTKSLEFLGLTHGPFTEATIEALATAEQLPQVAAADYELRLLKVPAVYLVALWLHGAKDDILIPMGDPPGGLKPNRPYAEAAVIEALQGIVERTTRFQDAYDEKRRKRGKKSRP
;
A
#
# COMPACT_ATOMS: atom_id res chain seq x y z
N MET A 1 -15.50 -11.78 12.67
CA MET A 1 -15.05 -10.41 12.38
C MET A 1 -15.47 -10.08 10.95
N PRO A 2 -16.13 -8.97 10.69
CA PRO A 2 -16.65 -8.62 9.36
C PRO A 2 -15.58 -8.12 8.37
N ILE A 3 -14.32 -7.99 8.80
CA ILE A 3 -13.19 -7.67 7.91
C ILE A 3 -12.60 -8.98 7.38
N THR A 4 -12.58 -9.12 6.06
CA THR A 4 -12.13 -10.32 5.36
C THR A 4 -10.92 -10.04 4.48
N LEU A 5 -10.11 -11.06 4.25
CA LEU A 5 -9.00 -11.04 3.30
C LEU A 5 -9.33 -11.98 2.16
N ARG A 6 -9.39 -11.48 0.93
CA ARG A 6 -9.76 -12.25 -0.26
C ARG A 6 -8.55 -12.48 -1.16
N ASN A 7 -8.58 -13.59 -1.89
CA ASN A 7 -7.59 -13.91 -2.92
C ASN A 7 -6.13 -14.00 -2.44
N VAL A 8 -5.93 -14.38 -1.19
CA VAL A 8 -4.61 -14.56 -0.57
C VAL A 8 -3.72 -15.48 -1.43
N PRO A 9 -2.47 -15.11 -1.72
CA PRO A 9 -1.59 -15.91 -2.54
C PRO A 9 -1.15 -17.18 -1.82
N ARG A 10 -1.49 -18.35 -2.35
CA ARG A 10 -1.24 -19.69 -1.73
C ARG A 10 0.22 -19.95 -1.32
N ARG A 11 1.19 -19.28 -1.98
CA ARG A 11 2.63 -19.41 -1.70
C ARG A 11 3.25 -18.19 -1.09
N GLY A 12 2.44 -17.21 -0.68
CA GLY A 12 2.92 -15.93 -0.15
C GLY A 12 3.72 -16.10 1.12
N ALA A 13 3.17 -16.81 2.10
CA ALA A 13 3.83 -17.08 3.38
C ALA A 13 5.17 -17.84 3.22
N ALA A 14 5.21 -18.87 2.39
CA ALA A 14 6.45 -19.62 2.15
C ALA A 14 7.53 -18.74 1.48
N ARG A 15 7.15 -17.85 0.57
CA ARG A 15 8.07 -16.88 -0.04
C ARG A 15 8.56 -15.84 0.95
N LEU A 16 7.66 -15.31 1.78
CA LEU A 16 7.99 -14.38 2.86
C LEU A 16 9.06 -14.99 3.77
N VAL A 17 8.81 -16.19 4.31
CA VAL A 17 9.73 -16.86 5.22
C VAL A 17 11.09 -17.12 4.56
N ALA A 18 11.11 -17.57 3.31
CA ALA A 18 12.36 -17.79 2.57
C ALA A 18 13.19 -16.51 2.45
N HIS A 19 12.58 -15.38 2.07
CA HIS A 19 13.28 -14.08 1.97
C HIS A 19 13.74 -13.55 3.31
N LEU A 20 12.92 -13.65 4.35
CA LEU A 20 13.31 -13.21 5.69
C LEU A 20 14.51 -14.02 6.21
N THR A 21 14.51 -15.34 5.99
CA THR A 21 15.63 -16.21 6.37
C THR A 21 16.92 -15.78 5.67
N GLU A 22 16.85 -15.45 4.38
CA GLU A 22 17.99 -14.98 3.60
C GLU A 22 18.50 -13.61 4.10
N LEU A 23 17.60 -12.64 4.28
CA LEU A 23 17.93 -11.30 4.81
C LEU A 23 18.63 -11.37 6.18
N LEU A 24 18.10 -12.18 7.10
CA LEU A 24 18.66 -12.33 8.42
C LEU A 24 20.02 -13.05 8.41
N ARG A 25 20.16 -14.08 7.56
CA ARG A 25 21.43 -14.81 7.38
C ARG A 25 22.53 -13.91 6.82
N GLU A 26 22.20 -13.04 5.87
CA GLU A 26 23.14 -12.12 5.22
C GLU A 26 23.37 -10.84 6.04
N ARG A 27 22.70 -10.68 7.17
CA ARG A 27 22.69 -9.44 7.98
C ARG A 27 22.34 -8.20 7.19
N ASN A 28 21.51 -8.36 6.16
CA ASN A 28 21.07 -7.30 5.26
C ASN A 28 19.72 -6.70 5.71
N VAL A 29 19.56 -6.54 7.00
CA VAL A 29 18.36 -5.93 7.59
C VAL A 29 18.47 -4.41 7.49
N PRO A 30 17.38 -3.69 7.18
CA PRO A 30 17.42 -2.22 7.11
C PRO A 30 17.99 -1.60 8.39
N THR A 31 18.86 -0.61 8.21
CA THR A 31 19.44 0.14 9.33
C THR A 31 18.34 0.89 10.08
N GLY A 32 18.40 0.85 11.41
CA GLY A 32 17.43 1.57 12.26
C GLY A 32 16.18 0.78 12.62
N MET A 33 16.15 -0.53 12.36
CA MET A 33 15.10 -1.39 12.94
C MET A 33 15.05 -1.20 14.45
N PRO A 34 13.87 -0.96 15.04
CA PRO A 34 13.74 -0.66 16.47
C PRO A 34 14.07 -1.86 17.37
N VAL A 35 14.02 -3.07 16.82
CA VAL A 35 14.20 -4.33 17.52
C VAL A 35 15.08 -5.26 16.70
N GLU A 36 15.95 -6.04 17.34
CA GLU A 36 16.64 -7.12 16.67
C GLU A 36 15.64 -8.21 16.28
N MET A 37 15.56 -8.53 14.99
CA MET A 37 14.64 -9.54 14.48
C MET A 37 15.17 -10.94 14.74
N HIS A 38 14.39 -11.74 15.45
CA HIS A 38 14.65 -13.15 15.71
C HIS A 38 13.64 -14.02 14.97
N LEU A 39 14.10 -14.80 14.00
CA LEU A 39 13.24 -15.60 13.14
C LEU A 39 12.30 -16.54 13.94
N GLU A 40 12.77 -17.04 15.08
CA GLU A 40 12.06 -17.96 15.96
C GLU A 40 10.91 -17.27 16.74
N ALA A 41 11.04 -15.96 16.99
CA ALA A 41 10.04 -15.14 17.66
C ALA A 41 9.15 -14.37 16.69
N LEU A 42 9.42 -14.47 15.37
CA LEU A 42 8.74 -13.71 14.36
C LEU A 42 7.47 -14.42 13.89
N SER A 43 6.36 -13.73 13.96
CA SER A 43 5.11 -14.10 13.30
C SER A 43 4.76 -13.07 12.22
N TYR A 44 3.75 -13.37 11.39
CA TYR A 44 3.30 -12.47 10.34
C TYR A 44 1.78 -12.53 10.21
N SER A 45 1.21 -11.39 9.81
CA SER A 45 -0.22 -11.30 9.53
C SER A 45 -0.60 -12.09 8.26
N GLU A 46 -1.89 -12.36 8.08
CA GLU A 46 -2.42 -12.63 6.75
C GLU A 46 -2.11 -11.44 5.83
N PRO A 47 -1.80 -11.68 4.54
CA PRO A 47 -1.47 -10.62 3.61
C PRO A 47 -2.71 -9.85 3.18
N HIS A 48 -2.60 -8.54 3.13
CA HIS A 48 -3.61 -7.69 2.51
C HIS A 48 -3.10 -7.11 1.18
N PRO A 49 -3.99 -6.97 0.19
CA PRO A 49 -3.59 -6.46 -1.12
C PRO A 49 -3.33 -4.96 -1.04
N VAL A 50 -2.26 -4.53 -1.71
CA VAL A 50 -1.90 -3.12 -1.89
C VAL A 50 -2.30 -2.68 -3.28
N PHE A 51 -3.07 -1.62 -3.36
CA PHE A 51 -3.48 -0.97 -4.60
C PHE A 51 -2.73 0.34 -4.78
N SER A 52 -2.37 0.64 -6.02
CA SER A 52 -1.71 1.90 -6.37
C SER A 52 -2.54 2.66 -7.39
N VAL A 53 -2.63 3.98 -7.19
CA VAL A 53 -3.35 4.89 -8.09
C VAL A 53 -2.35 5.80 -8.77
N PRO A 54 -2.26 5.80 -10.09
CA PRO A 54 -1.42 6.73 -10.83
C PRO A 54 -2.04 8.13 -10.87
N LEU A 55 -1.19 9.15 -11.10
CA LEU A 55 -1.61 10.55 -11.08
C LEU A 55 -2.69 10.88 -12.12
N ASP A 56 -2.59 10.32 -13.31
CA ASP A 56 -3.53 10.55 -14.41
C ASP A 56 -4.94 10.02 -14.08
N ALA A 57 -5.04 8.87 -13.43
CA ALA A 57 -6.32 8.35 -12.96
C ALA A 57 -6.93 9.26 -11.89
N LEU A 58 -6.11 9.69 -10.91
CA LEU A 58 -6.56 10.61 -9.86
C LEU A 58 -6.96 11.97 -10.42
N ALA A 59 -6.21 12.52 -11.38
CA ALA A 59 -6.53 13.76 -12.08
C ALA A 59 -7.85 13.66 -12.88
N GLY A 60 -8.18 12.47 -13.35
CA GLY A 60 -9.47 12.16 -13.98
C GLY A 60 -10.61 11.88 -12.99
N GLY A 61 -10.41 12.10 -11.69
CA GLY A 61 -11.41 11.86 -10.64
C GLY A 61 -11.66 10.38 -10.33
N LYS A 62 -10.75 9.49 -10.74
CA LYS A 62 -10.85 8.03 -10.54
C LYS A 62 -9.87 7.58 -9.47
N LEU A 63 -10.26 7.68 -8.21
CA LEU A 63 -9.42 7.23 -7.11
C LEU A 63 -9.49 5.70 -6.97
N LEU A 64 -10.64 5.15 -6.64
CA LEU A 64 -10.80 3.70 -6.43
C LEU A 64 -10.94 2.94 -7.75
N ASP A 65 -11.68 3.46 -8.71
CA ASP A 65 -11.78 2.88 -10.05
C ASP A 65 -10.47 2.89 -10.84
N GLY A 66 -9.57 3.82 -10.53
CA GLY A 66 -8.23 3.89 -11.11
C GLY A 66 -7.18 3.05 -10.39
N ALA A 67 -7.54 2.43 -9.28
CA ALA A 67 -6.63 1.67 -8.45
C ALA A 67 -6.29 0.31 -9.07
N THR A 68 -5.00 -0.01 -9.13
CA THR A 68 -4.50 -1.29 -9.65
C THR A 68 -3.77 -2.06 -8.56
N HIS A 69 -4.01 -3.37 -8.49
CA HIS A 69 -3.33 -4.25 -7.52
C HIS A 69 -1.83 -4.32 -7.83
N ALA A 70 -1.01 -3.81 -6.92
CA ALA A 70 0.44 -3.67 -7.07
C ALA A 70 1.22 -4.75 -6.33
N SER A 71 0.87 -5.04 -5.08
CA SER A 71 1.61 -5.94 -4.20
C SER A 71 0.72 -6.56 -3.12
N TRP A 72 1.32 -7.47 -2.35
CA TRP A 72 0.77 -8.05 -1.12
C TRP A 72 1.64 -7.60 0.05
N ARG A 73 1.04 -7.07 1.09
CA ARG A 73 1.72 -6.62 2.30
C ARG A 73 1.44 -7.54 3.47
N TYR A 74 2.49 -7.92 4.19
CA TYR A 74 2.48 -8.67 5.43
C TYR A 74 3.00 -7.78 6.56
N LEU A 75 2.32 -7.75 7.69
CA LEU A 75 2.88 -7.18 8.90
C LEU A 75 3.73 -8.23 9.60
N LEU A 76 4.92 -7.87 10.02
CA LEU A 76 5.79 -8.70 10.85
C LEU A 76 5.55 -8.35 12.31
N VAL A 77 5.31 -9.36 13.12
CA VAL A 77 4.98 -9.22 14.54
C VAL A 77 6.00 -10.00 15.36
N GLN A 78 6.59 -9.35 16.35
CA GLN A 78 7.47 -9.93 17.36
C GLN A 78 7.05 -9.39 18.71
N ASP A 79 6.96 -10.25 19.74
CA ASP A 79 6.54 -9.87 21.10
C ASP A 79 5.22 -9.07 21.11
N GLU A 80 4.22 -9.57 20.36
CA GLU A 80 2.87 -8.98 20.20
C GLU A 80 2.84 -7.57 19.55
N SER A 81 3.99 -7.07 19.06
CA SER A 81 4.12 -5.77 18.43
C SER A 81 4.43 -5.90 16.94
N ALA A 82 3.76 -5.10 16.11
CA ALA A 82 4.11 -4.99 14.70
C ALA A 82 5.41 -4.17 14.57
N ILE A 83 6.48 -4.83 14.12
CA ILE A 83 7.83 -4.23 14.05
C ILE A 83 8.21 -3.76 12.65
N ALA A 84 7.62 -4.37 11.63
CA ALA A 84 7.92 -4.05 10.24
C ALA A 84 6.78 -4.54 9.32
N ASP A 85 6.89 -4.23 8.05
CA ASP A 85 6.08 -4.83 7.01
C ASP A 85 6.93 -5.28 5.81
N VAL A 86 6.44 -6.31 5.11
CA VAL A 86 7.06 -6.84 3.91
C VAL A 86 6.07 -6.77 2.76
N GLU A 87 6.53 -6.28 1.63
CA GLU A 87 5.77 -6.31 0.38
C GLU A 87 6.33 -7.36 -0.59
N LEU A 88 5.42 -8.17 -1.13
CA LEU A 88 5.67 -9.09 -2.24
C LEU A 88 4.90 -8.63 -3.46
N SER A 89 5.48 -8.72 -4.66
CA SER A 89 4.80 -8.34 -5.90
C SER A 89 3.48 -9.07 -6.09
N ALA A 90 2.51 -8.43 -6.75
CA ALA A 90 1.24 -9.08 -7.11
C ALA A 90 1.38 -10.21 -8.14
N GLY A 91 2.59 -10.42 -8.65
CA GLY A 91 2.94 -11.35 -9.71
C GLY A 91 2.47 -10.83 -11.08
N ARG A 92 3.38 -10.55 -11.99
CA ARG A 92 3.03 -10.25 -13.39
C ARG A 92 2.46 -11.50 -14.04
N ARG A 93 1.38 -11.36 -14.83
CA ARG A 93 1.01 -12.39 -15.80
C ARG A 93 2.22 -12.53 -16.74
N GLY A 94 2.94 -13.63 -16.64
CA GLY A 94 4.03 -13.94 -17.56
C GLY A 94 3.52 -13.91 -18.99
N ALA A 95 4.40 -13.50 -19.93
CA ALA A 95 4.17 -13.69 -21.34
C ALA A 95 3.80 -15.17 -21.59
N LYS A 96 2.90 -15.40 -22.55
CA LYS A 96 2.30 -16.70 -22.93
C LYS A 96 3.21 -17.89 -22.61
N GLY A 97 2.84 -18.71 -21.63
CA GLY A 97 3.38 -20.05 -21.45
C GLY A 97 3.99 -20.43 -20.09
N ALA A 98 4.19 -19.54 -19.13
CA ALA A 98 4.71 -19.91 -17.82
C ALA A 98 3.62 -19.84 -16.74
N GLY A 99 3.14 -20.99 -16.32
CA GLY A 99 2.32 -21.13 -15.12
C GLY A 99 3.09 -20.67 -13.89
N THR A 100 2.39 -20.12 -12.93
CA THR A 100 2.79 -19.61 -11.61
C THR A 100 3.34 -18.17 -11.63
N LYS A 101 2.48 -17.24 -11.22
CA LYS A 101 2.88 -15.87 -10.88
C LYS A 101 3.95 -15.93 -9.80
N SER A 102 5.19 -15.56 -10.12
CA SER A 102 6.26 -15.47 -9.16
C SER A 102 5.99 -14.28 -8.26
N LEU A 103 5.89 -14.53 -6.95
CA LEU A 103 5.87 -13.48 -5.94
C LEU A 103 7.33 -13.08 -5.68
N GLU A 104 7.68 -11.86 -6.02
CA GLU A 104 9.02 -11.30 -5.79
C GLU A 104 9.01 -10.42 -4.55
N PHE A 105 10.06 -10.47 -3.77
CA PHE A 105 10.27 -9.57 -2.66
C PHE A 105 10.49 -8.14 -3.20
N LEU A 106 9.68 -7.20 -2.72
CA LEU A 106 9.78 -5.79 -3.11
C LEU A 106 10.51 -4.95 -2.07
N GLY A 107 10.36 -5.29 -0.80
CA GLY A 107 11.03 -4.58 0.28
C GLY A 107 10.52 -5.00 1.66
N LEU A 108 11.33 -4.64 2.64
CA LEU A 108 11.00 -4.67 4.06
C LEU A 108 11.07 -3.22 4.55
N THR A 109 10.02 -2.76 5.20
CA THR A 109 9.87 -1.41 5.68
C THR A 109 9.54 -1.44 7.18
N HIS A 110 10.05 -0.50 7.94
CA HIS A 110 9.72 -0.31 9.35
C HIS A 110 9.44 1.16 9.65
N GLY A 111 8.88 1.45 10.81
CA GLY A 111 8.67 2.82 11.30
C GLY A 111 7.21 3.26 11.29
N PRO A 112 6.95 4.59 11.19
CA PRO A 112 5.64 5.17 11.51
C PRO A 112 4.45 4.61 10.71
N PHE A 113 4.69 4.11 9.50
CA PHE A 113 3.62 3.53 8.68
C PHE A 113 3.15 2.16 9.18
N THR A 114 4.02 1.39 9.83
CA THR A 114 3.64 0.12 10.45
C THR A 114 2.72 0.38 11.63
N GLU A 115 3.09 1.31 12.52
CA GLU A 115 2.29 1.73 13.66
C GLU A 115 0.94 2.34 13.21
N ALA A 116 0.98 3.28 12.24
CA ALA A 116 -0.23 3.89 11.69
C ALA A 116 -1.19 2.87 11.07
N THR A 117 -0.68 1.73 10.57
CA THR A 117 -1.55 0.65 10.07
C THR A 117 -2.33 0.00 11.21
N ILE A 118 -1.70 -0.25 12.34
CA ILE A 118 -2.36 -0.83 13.53
C ILE A 118 -3.42 0.13 14.08
N GLU A 119 -3.11 1.42 14.16
CA GLU A 119 -4.07 2.45 14.61
C GLU A 119 -5.29 2.54 13.67
N ALA A 120 -5.05 2.51 12.36
CA ALA A 120 -6.11 2.54 11.36
C ALA A 120 -6.98 1.27 11.41
N LEU A 121 -6.39 0.09 11.65
CA LEU A 121 -7.13 -1.16 11.87
C LEU A 121 -7.99 -1.10 13.14
N ALA A 122 -7.44 -0.62 14.25
CA ALA A 122 -8.19 -0.42 15.49
C ALA A 122 -9.36 0.56 15.30
N THR A 123 -9.15 1.61 14.50
CA THR A 123 -10.25 2.54 14.13
C THR A 123 -11.30 1.82 13.29
N ALA A 124 -10.89 1.03 12.29
CA ALA A 124 -11.80 0.30 11.41
C ALA A 124 -12.71 -0.66 12.18
N GLU A 125 -12.17 -1.38 13.16
CA GLU A 125 -12.92 -2.32 14.00
C GLU A 125 -14.00 -1.65 14.86
N GLN A 126 -13.84 -0.37 15.19
CA GLN A 126 -14.78 0.41 15.97
C GLN A 126 -15.90 1.04 15.13
N LEU A 127 -15.82 0.97 13.79
CA LEU A 127 -16.83 1.58 12.93
C LEU A 127 -18.13 0.77 12.94
N PRO A 128 -19.30 1.43 13.21
CA PRO A 128 -20.59 0.74 13.17
C PRO A 128 -20.89 0.09 11.82
N GLN A 129 -20.43 0.68 10.71
CA GLN A 129 -20.59 0.14 9.36
C GLN A 129 -19.86 -1.21 9.22
N VAL A 130 -18.65 -1.33 9.78
CA VAL A 130 -17.85 -2.55 9.77
C VAL A 130 -18.49 -3.64 10.63
N ALA A 131 -19.17 -3.27 11.73
CA ALA A 131 -19.93 -4.23 12.53
C ALA A 131 -21.17 -4.78 11.79
N ALA A 132 -21.72 -4.01 10.84
CA ALA A 132 -22.99 -4.30 10.17
C ALA A 132 -22.83 -4.98 8.78
N ALA A 133 -21.64 -4.98 8.18
CA ALA A 133 -21.40 -5.49 6.83
C ALA A 133 -19.99 -6.06 6.68
N ASP A 134 -19.80 -6.92 5.65
CA ASP A 134 -18.51 -7.49 5.32
C ASP A 134 -17.70 -6.51 4.46
N TYR A 135 -16.46 -6.26 4.85
CA TYR A 135 -15.48 -5.48 4.10
C TYR A 135 -14.24 -6.30 3.79
N GLU A 136 -13.71 -6.13 2.60
CA GLU A 136 -12.38 -6.62 2.23
C GLU A 136 -11.33 -5.57 2.63
N LEU A 137 -10.34 -6.00 3.40
CA LEU A 137 -9.22 -5.16 3.79
C LEU A 137 -8.25 -4.98 2.63
N ARG A 138 -7.96 -3.74 2.29
CA ARG A 138 -7.01 -3.31 1.26
C ARG A 138 -6.14 -2.17 1.78
N LEU A 139 -4.98 -1.98 1.17
CA LEU A 139 -4.18 -0.78 1.35
C LEU A 139 -4.19 0.02 0.05
N LEU A 140 -4.46 1.32 0.13
CA LEU A 140 -4.41 2.25 -0.99
C LEU A 140 -3.16 3.12 -0.88
N LYS A 141 -2.36 3.17 -1.95
CA LYS A 141 -1.22 4.07 -2.09
C LYS A 141 -1.45 5.01 -3.29
N VAL A 142 -1.28 6.30 -3.09
CA VAL A 142 -1.31 7.32 -4.14
C VAL A 142 0.02 8.07 -4.10
N PRO A 143 1.09 7.52 -4.71
CA PRO A 143 2.45 8.02 -4.55
C PRO A 143 2.63 9.47 -4.98
N ALA A 144 1.92 9.90 -6.03
CA ALA A 144 2.04 11.25 -6.59
C ALA A 144 1.62 12.38 -5.62
N VAL A 145 0.84 12.05 -4.60
CA VAL A 145 0.35 13.01 -3.58
C VAL A 145 0.70 12.56 -2.16
N TYR A 146 1.51 11.52 -2.00
CA TYR A 146 1.95 10.95 -0.72
C TYR A 146 0.80 10.49 0.19
N LEU A 147 -0.33 10.05 -0.38
CA LEU A 147 -1.41 9.46 0.39
C LEU A 147 -1.22 7.96 0.55
N VAL A 148 -1.33 7.49 1.78
CA VAL A 148 -1.52 6.07 2.12
C VAL A 148 -2.77 5.97 3.00
N ALA A 149 -3.65 5.04 2.69
CA ALA A 149 -4.88 4.83 3.43
C ALA A 149 -5.21 3.33 3.56
N LEU A 150 -5.77 2.95 4.68
CA LEU A 150 -6.50 1.70 4.79
C LEU A 150 -7.78 1.84 3.96
N TRP A 151 -8.07 0.86 3.12
CA TRP A 151 -9.26 0.83 2.28
C TRP A 151 -10.11 -0.38 2.64
N LEU A 152 -11.26 -0.12 3.21
CA LEU A 152 -12.28 -1.11 3.49
C LEU A 152 -13.23 -1.14 2.27
N HIS A 153 -13.10 -2.18 1.45
CA HIS A 153 -13.90 -2.35 0.25
C HIS A 153 -15.16 -3.17 0.56
N GLY A 154 -16.30 -2.52 0.51
CA GLY A 154 -17.62 -3.13 0.75
C GLY A 154 -18.41 -3.36 -0.54
N ALA A 155 -19.51 -4.11 -0.41
CA ALA A 155 -20.42 -4.35 -1.54
C ALA A 155 -21.26 -3.10 -1.89
N LYS A 156 -21.47 -2.19 -0.97
CA LYS A 156 -22.32 -1.01 -1.11
C LYS A 156 -21.53 0.30 -1.07
N ASP A 157 -20.50 0.35 -0.27
CA ASP A 157 -19.71 1.54 0.00
C ASP A 157 -18.24 1.14 0.26
N ASP A 158 -17.38 2.11 0.06
CA ASP A 158 -15.96 2.04 0.37
C ASP A 158 -15.62 3.05 1.47
N ILE A 159 -14.77 2.65 2.42
CA ILE A 159 -14.30 3.52 3.50
C ILE A 159 -12.79 3.64 3.39
N LEU A 160 -12.30 4.87 3.38
CA LEU A 160 -10.87 5.19 3.37
C LEU A 160 -10.47 5.77 4.72
N ILE A 161 -9.45 5.21 5.34
CA ILE A 161 -8.88 5.70 6.60
C ILE A 161 -7.43 6.09 6.32
N PRO A 162 -7.15 7.40 6.10
CA PRO A 162 -5.79 7.89 5.86
C PRO A 162 -4.88 7.60 7.04
N MET A 163 -3.60 7.31 6.75
CA MET A 163 -2.60 6.93 7.73
C MET A 163 -1.41 7.91 7.72
N GLY A 164 -0.71 8.01 8.85
CA GLY A 164 0.47 8.86 9.00
C GLY A 164 0.16 10.34 8.96
N ASP A 165 0.81 11.09 8.07
CA ASP A 165 0.57 12.53 7.83
C ASP A 165 -0.10 12.72 6.44
N PRO A 166 -1.42 12.53 6.35
CA PRO A 166 -2.10 12.56 5.07
C PRO A 166 -2.21 13.98 4.50
N PRO A 167 -2.11 14.14 3.16
CA PRO A 167 -2.18 15.43 2.48
C PRO A 167 -3.60 15.99 2.44
N GLY A 168 -3.74 17.25 2.01
CA GLY A 168 -5.03 17.87 1.70
C GLY A 168 -5.89 18.20 2.93
N GLY A 169 -5.30 18.25 4.13
CA GLY A 169 -6.04 18.49 5.37
C GLY A 169 -6.86 17.31 5.87
N LEU A 170 -6.72 16.15 5.24
CA LEU A 170 -7.24 14.90 5.77
C LEU A 170 -6.65 14.64 7.17
N LYS A 171 -7.40 13.98 8.03
CA LYS A 171 -6.92 13.61 9.37
C LYS A 171 -6.57 12.12 9.40
N PRO A 172 -5.44 11.73 10.00
CA PRO A 172 -5.11 10.33 10.19
C PRO A 172 -6.18 9.64 11.05
N ASN A 173 -6.35 8.35 10.83
CA ASN A 173 -7.25 7.48 11.58
C ASN A 173 -8.72 7.96 11.61
N ARG A 174 -9.14 8.74 10.59
CA ARG A 174 -10.52 9.17 10.43
C ARG A 174 -11.11 8.57 9.15
N PRO A 175 -12.33 7.99 9.21
CA PRO A 175 -12.97 7.42 8.03
C PRO A 175 -13.48 8.51 7.07
N TYR A 176 -13.31 8.30 5.79
CA TYR A 176 -13.79 9.15 4.70
C TYR A 176 -14.42 8.31 3.59
N ALA A 177 -15.44 8.85 2.95
CA ALA A 177 -15.90 8.37 1.65
C ALA A 177 -14.93 8.81 0.54
N GLU A 178 -14.89 8.09 -0.58
CA GLU A 178 -14.03 8.40 -1.74
C GLU A 178 -14.12 9.86 -2.19
N ALA A 179 -15.34 10.38 -2.35
CA ALA A 179 -15.58 11.74 -2.81
C ALA A 179 -14.90 12.80 -1.94
N ALA A 180 -14.93 12.64 -0.61
CA ALA A 180 -14.29 13.56 0.31
C ALA A 180 -12.74 13.53 0.21
N VAL A 181 -12.17 12.36 -0.08
CA VAL A 181 -10.73 12.22 -0.32
C VAL A 181 -10.33 12.90 -1.63
N ILE A 182 -11.09 12.68 -2.71
CA ILE A 182 -10.86 13.34 -4.01
C ILE A 182 -10.91 14.87 -3.85
N GLU A 183 -11.93 15.40 -3.19
CA GLU A 183 -12.08 16.84 -2.93
C GLU A 183 -10.88 17.40 -2.16
N ALA A 184 -10.46 16.74 -1.09
CA ALA A 184 -9.32 17.16 -0.28
C ALA A 184 -8.00 17.18 -1.08
N LEU A 185 -7.84 16.30 -2.05
CA LEU A 185 -6.63 16.17 -2.86
C LEU A 185 -6.62 17.07 -4.09
N GLN A 186 -7.74 17.63 -4.52
CA GLN A 186 -7.89 18.33 -5.81
C GLN A 186 -6.80 19.38 -6.07
N GLY A 187 -6.59 20.30 -5.13
CA GLY A 187 -5.58 21.35 -5.29
C GLY A 187 -4.15 20.84 -5.33
N ILE A 188 -3.86 19.70 -4.73
CA ILE A 188 -2.54 19.05 -4.79
C ILE A 188 -2.35 18.40 -6.14
N VAL A 189 -3.36 17.66 -6.60
CA VAL A 189 -3.37 16.99 -7.91
C VAL A 189 -3.14 17.99 -9.04
N GLU A 190 -3.85 19.10 -9.05
CA GLU A 190 -3.67 20.16 -10.06
C GLU A 190 -2.25 20.72 -10.09
N ARG A 191 -1.64 20.96 -8.93
CA ARG A 191 -0.25 21.43 -8.84
C ARG A 191 0.74 20.37 -9.33
N THR A 192 0.54 19.13 -8.92
CA THR A 192 1.43 18.01 -9.28
C THR A 192 1.37 17.73 -10.78
N THR A 193 0.17 17.74 -11.37
CA THR A 193 -0.03 17.57 -12.82
C THR A 193 0.66 18.66 -13.61
N ARG A 194 0.46 19.94 -13.24
CA ARG A 194 1.15 21.08 -13.90
C ARG A 194 2.69 20.97 -13.82
N PHE A 195 3.20 20.51 -12.69
CA PHE A 195 4.64 20.30 -12.53
C PHE A 195 5.16 19.18 -13.43
N GLN A 196 4.44 18.07 -13.49
CA GLN A 196 4.78 16.93 -14.35
C GLN A 196 4.79 17.31 -15.83
N ASP A 197 3.76 18.02 -16.30
CA ASP A 197 3.66 18.49 -17.68
C ASP A 197 4.81 19.42 -18.07
N ALA A 198 5.14 20.37 -17.20
CA ALA A 198 6.27 21.28 -17.40
C ALA A 198 7.62 20.56 -17.44
N TYR A 199 7.80 19.53 -16.61
CA TYR A 199 8.99 18.70 -16.60
C TYR A 199 9.12 17.90 -17.90
N ASP A 200 8.06 17.27 -18.34
CA ASP A 200 8.02 16.45 -19.57
C ASP A 200 8.24 17.30 -20.82
N GLU A 201 7.71 18.52 -20.86
CA GLU A 201 7.96 19.46 -21.94
C GLU A 201 9.45 19.85 -22.01
N LYS A 202 10.08 20.16 -20.88
CA LYS A 202 11.52 20.48 -20.82
C LYS A 202 12.37 19.28 -21.30
N ARG A 203 12.01 18.08 -20.91
CA ARG A 203 12.70 16.85 -21.31
C ARG A 203 12.59 16.59 -22.80
N ARG A 204 11.40 16.77 -23.39
CA ARG A 204 11.19 16.67 -24.86
C ARG A 204 12.01 17.69 -25.64
N LYS A 205 12.09 18.95 -25.16
CA LYS A 205 12.90 20.01 -25.78
C LYS A 205 14.41 19.69 -25.76
N ARG A 206 14.91 19.12 -24.65
CA ARG A 206 16.32 18.70 -24.53
C ARG A 206 16.64 17.51 -25.45
N GLY A 207 15.75 16.52 -25.52
CA GLY A 207 15.94 15.34 -26.39
C GLY A 207 15.93 15.68 -27.89
N LYS A 208 15.26 16.77 -28.30
CA LYS A 208 15.29 17.23 -29.70
C LYS A 208 16.59 17.99 -30.07
N LYS A 209 17.28 18.61 -29.07
CA LYS A 209 18.54 19.35 -29.29
C LYS A 209 19.78 18.42 -29.35
N SER A 210 19.65 17.16 -28.89
CA SER A 210 20.77 16.21 -28.82
C SER A 210 20.75 15.16 -29.94
N ARG A 211 19.94 15.33 -30.99
CA ARG A 211 20.04 14.55 -32.22
C ARG A 211 20.83 15.37 -33.26
N PRO A 212 22.04 14.90 -33.67
CA PRO A 212 22.80 15.51 -34.75
C PRO A 212 22.11 15.33 -36.11
#